data_5e6b0acc31c45d40d3a66b2322c7f3af
#
_entry.id   5e6b0acc31c45d40d3a66b2322c7f3af
#
_cell.length_a   1.000
_cell.length_b   1.000
_cell.length_c   1.000
_cell.angle_alpha   90.00
_cell.angle_beta   90.00
_cell.angle_gamma   90.00
#
_symmetry.space_group_name_H-M   'P 1'
#
loop_
_entity.id
_entity.type
_entity.pdbx_description
1 polymer ?
#
loop_
_entity_poly.entity_id
_entity_poly.type
_entity_poly.pdbx_seq_one_letter_code
_entity_poly.pdbx_strand_id
1 'polypeptide(L)'
;EENPEHEVALEFAPRILEFISDDHFLAKRYEDTESLINLSVDDPVELVRVTLQGYGNSLTPEKLEAALKGTVIAADKWKNWWDKVRAMLRSNVQFMMPTRKGERITLRANILSRAQAALEDYNKAADLKAKVRVLDGIKMEAVMAEPDAVNALIRAVDADVRNGGSLALQQVLELAVLRDDLIASLKNTEAAKEAYPLRSIVEANIG
;
A
#
# COMPACT_ATOMS: atom_id res chain seq x y z
N GLU A 1 -25.53 17.48 14.43
CA GLU A 1 -24.98 18.85 14.29
C GLU A 1 -25.29 19.27 12.86
N GLU A 2 -26.18 20.27 12.73
CA GLU A 2 -26.52 20.88 11.44
C GLU A 2 -25.22 21.45 10.84
N ASN A 3 -24.93 21.06 9.62
CA ASN A 3 -23.84 21.63 8.84
C ASN A 3 -24.16 23.12 8.67
N PRO A 4 -23.31 24.05 9.09
CA PRO A 4 -23.57 25.46 8.91
C PRO A 4 -23.75 25.75 7.41
N GLU A 5 -24.85 26.38 7.03
CA GLU A 5 -25.07 26.86 5.68
C GLU A 5 -23.95 27.86 5.34
N HIS A 6 -23.14 27.51 4.36
CA HIS A 6 -22.12 28.42 3.84
C HIS A 6 -22.68 29.15 2.63
N GLU A 7 -22.97 30.45 2.81
CA GLU A 7 -23.33 31.32 1.70
C GLU A 7 -22.07 31.65 0.88
N VAL A 8 -22.12 31.31 -0.41
CA VAL A 8 -21.07 31.62 -1.37
C VAL A 8 -21.63 32.61 -2.39
N ALA A 9 -21.01 33.77 -2.53
CA ALA A 9 -21.40 34.72 -3.55
C ALA A 9 -21.18 34.13 -4.95
N LEU A 10 -22.19 34.27 -5.84
CA LEU A 10 -22.23 33.67 -7.17
C LEU A 10 -20.96 33.95 -8.02
N GLU A 11 -20.36 35.11 -7.84
CA GLU A 11 -19.14 35.50 -8.56
C GLU A 11 -17.91 34.66 -8.20
N PHE A 12 -17.87 34.08 -6.98
CA PHE A 12 -16.79 33.23 -6.50
C PHE A 12 -17.08 31.73 -6.66
N ALA A 13 -18.36 31.36 -6.83
CA ALA A 13 -18.79 29.96 -6.92
C ALA A 13 -17.98 29.15 -7.94
N PRO A 14 -17.72 29.61 -9.18
CA PRO A 14 -16.94 28.85 -10.17
C PRO A 14 -15.47 28.62 -9.80
N ARG A 15 -14.95 29.38 -8.81
CA ARG A 15 -13.56 29.28 -8.37
C ARG A 15 -13.36 28.40 -7.14
N ILE A 16 -14.41 28.23 -6.35
CA ILE A 16 -14.35 27.52 -5.06
C ILE A 16 -15.24 26.29 -5.00
N LEU A 17 -16.21 26.16 -5.89
CA LEU A 17 -17.06 24.98 -5.98
C LEU A 17 -16.59 24.08 -7.13
N GLU A 18 -16.46 22.80 -6.86
CA GLU A 18 -16.19 21.77 -7.85
C GLU A 18 -17.46 20.95 -8.05
N PHE A 19 -17.84 20.76 -9.34
CA PHE A 19 -18.96 19.88 -9.65
C PHE A 19 -18.54 18.43 -9.43
N ILE A 20 -19.30 17.71 -8.63
CA ILE A 20 -19.14 16.27 -8.41
C ILE A 20 -20.32 15.53 -9.03
N SER A 21 -20.08 14.34 -9.64
CA SER A 21 -21.13 13.49 -10.17
C SER A 21 -21.88 12.77 -9.06
N ASP A 22 -23.08 12.27 -9.34
CA ASP A 22 -23.91 11.50 -8.40
C ASP A 22 -23.18 10.21 -7.91
N ASP A 23 -22.29 9.66 -8.73
CA ASP A 23 -21.46 8.51 -8.38
C ASP A 23 -20.29 8.83 -7.43
N HIS A 24 -20.00 10.11 -7.22
CA HIS A 24 -18.91 10.52 -6.36
C HIS A 24 -19.19 10.16 -4.89
N PHE A 25 -18.17 9.72 -4.15
CA PHE A 25 -18.32 9.33 -2.74
C PHE A 25 -19.02 10.37 -1.86
N LEU A 26 -18.69 11.65 -2.03
CA LEU A 26 -19.28 12.73 -1.22
C LEU A 26 -20.76 12.94 -1.57
N ALA A 27 -21.17 12.81 -2.84
CA ALA A 27 -22.57 12.85 -3.25
C ALA A 27 -23.33 11.67 -2.66
N LYS A 28 -22.84 10.44 -2.85
CA LYS A 28 -23.45 9.24 -2.24
C LYS A 28 -23.54 9.29 -0.71
N ARG A 29 -22.51 9.84 -0.06
CA ARG A 29 -22.52 9.99 1.40
C ARG A 29 -23.63 10.92 1.88
N TYR A 30 -24.00 11.92 1.08
CA TYR A 30 -25.05 12.89 1.41
C TYR A 30 -26.43 12.42 0.95
N GLU A 31 -26.57 11.90 -0.25
CA GLU A 31 -27.85 11.61 -0.91
C GLU A 31 -28.25 10.13 -0.78
N ASP A 32 -27.29 9.21 -0.78
CA ASP A 32 -27.53 7.76 -0.82
C ASP A 32 -26.55 7.01 0.11
N THR A 33 -26.58 7.36 1.40
CA THR A 33 -25.77 6.68 2.41
C THR A 33 -26.05 5.19 2.48
N GLU A 34 -27.28 4.75 2.16
CA GLU A 34 -27.68 3.35 2.22
C GLU A 34 -26.88 2.48 1.24
N SER A 35 -26.61 2.98 0.04
CA SER A 35 -25.76 2.27 -0.92
C SER A 35 -24.34 2.05 -0.39
N LEU A 36 -23.77 3.02 0.32
CA LEU A 36 -22.46 2.89 0.94
C LEU A 36 -22.46 1.92 2.14
N ILE A 37 -23.55 1.89 2.90
CA ILE A 37 -23.74 0.92 3.99
C ILE A 37 -23.78 -0.50 3.42
N ASN A 38 -24.55 -0.74 2.36
CA ASN A 38 -24.60 -2.03 1.68
C ASN A 38 -23.23 -2.42 1.14
N LEU A 39 -22.52 -1.50 0.49
CA LEU A 39 -21.17 -1.72 -0.02
C LEU A 39 -20.16 -2.06 1.12
N SER A 40 -20.37 -1.53 2.33
CA SER A 40 -19.53 -1.86 3.49
C SER A 40 -19.59 -3.33 3.90
N VAL A 41 -20.67 -4.03 3.54
CA VAL A 41 -20.92 -5.44 3.83
C VAL A 41 -20.58 -6.31 2.63
N ASP A 42 -21.04 -5.92 1.44
CA ASP A 42 -20.97 -6.73 0.22
C ASP A 42 -19.58 -6.67 -0.43
N ASP A 43 -19.00 -5.46 -0.54
CA ASP A 43 -17.65 -5.25 -1.06
C ASP A 43 -16.93 -4.12 -0.32
N PRO A 44 -16.36 -4.41 0.86
CA PRO A 44 -15.68 -3.40 1.66
C PRO A 44 -14.41 -2.85 1.02
N VAL A 45 -13.79 -3.59 0.08
CA VAL A 45 -12.62 -3.11 -0.67
C VAL A 45 -13.04 -2.04 -1.66
N GLU A 46 -14.16 -2.25 -2.34
CA GLU A 46 -14.76 -1.28 -3.25
C GLU A 46 -15.19 -0.01 -2.51
N LEU A 47 -15.77 -0.13 -1.31
CA LEU A 47 -16.08 1.04 -0.48
C LEU A 47 -14.84 1.89 -0.21
N VAL A 48 -13.72 1.27 0.16
CA VAL A 48 -12.46 2.01 0.37
C VAL A 48 -11.96 2.64 -0.92
N ARG A 49 -12.08 1.93 -2.06
CA ARG A 49 -11.68 2.44 -3.37
C ARG A 49 -12.45 3.70 -3.74
N VAL A 50 -13.78 3.67 -3.66
CA VAL A 50 -14.66 4.82 -3.96
C VAL A 50 -14.38 5.99 -3.00
N THR A 51 -14.18 5.69 -1.71
CA THR A 51 -13.81 6.71 -0.73
C THR A 51 -12.49 7.37 -1.09
N LEU A 52 -11.43 6.60 -1.39
CA LEU A 52 -10.14 7.16 -1.79
C LEU A 52 -10.25 8.02 -3.05
N GLN A 53 -11.01 7.58 -4.05
CA GLN A 53 -11.25 8.35 -5.28
C GLN A 53 -11.87 9.71 -4.97
N GLY A 54 -12.86 9.76 -4.08
CA GLY A 54 -13.50 11.00 -3.64
C GLY A 54 -12.57 11.95 -2.87
N TYR A 55 -11.41 11.49 -2.43
CA TYR A 55 -10.40 12.30 -1.73
C TYR A 55 -9.04 12.36 -2.46
N GLY A 56 -9.05 12.25 -3.78
CA GLY A 56 -7.85 12.39 -4.60
C GLY A 56 -6.91 11.17 -4.52
N ASN A 57 -7.46 9.98 -4.41
CA ASN A 57 -6.78 8.68 -4.42
C ASN A 57 -5.82 8.42 -3.24
N SER A 58 -5.87 9.24 -2.17
CA SER A 58 -4.93 9.09 -1.06
C SER A 58 -5.47 9.65 0.24
N LEU A 59 -5.58 8.82 1.29
CA LEU A 59 -6.02 9.20 2.63
C LEU A 59 -5.13 8.57 3.70
N THR A 60 -4.95 9.25 4.84
CA THR A 60 -4.43 8.57 6.02
C THR A 60 -5.51 7.67 6.63
N PRO A 61 -5.13 6.61 7.38
CA PRO A 61 -6.11 5.76 8.07
C PRO A 61 -7.08 6.53 8.96
N GLU A 62 -6.60 7.59 9.63
CA GLU A 62 -7.40 8.44 10.50
C GLU A 62 -8.45 9.23 9.71
N LYS A 63 -8.09 9.75 8.53
CA LYS A 63 -9.04 10.45 7.66
C LYS A 63 -10.06 9.50 7.03
N LEU A 64 -9.65 8.27 6.69
CA LEU A 64 -10.56 7.23 6.23
C LEU A 64 -11.56 6.86 7.35
N GLU A 65 -11.09 6.70 8.59
CA GLU A 65 -11.95 6.49 9.75
C GLU A 65 -12.96 7.62 9.90
N ALA A 66 -12.53 8.87 9.86
CA ALA A 66 -13.41 10.03 9.98
C ALA A 66 -14.44 10.12 8.83
N ALA A 67 -14.10 9.63 7.64
CA ALA A 67 -15.00 9.63 6.49
C ALA A 67 -16.12 8.57 6.60
N LEU A 68 -15.83 7.40 7.20
CA LEU A 68 -16.74 6.25 7.18
C LEU A 68 -17.39 5.95 8.53
N LYS A 69 -16.66 6.16 9.65
CA LYS A 69 -17.13 5.82 10.99
C LYS A 69 -18.27 6.75 11.45
N GLY A 70 -19.34 6.15 11.95
CA GLY A 70 -20.51 6.87 12.46
C GLY A 70 -21.52 7.27 11.39
N THR A 71 -21.14 7.24 10.11
CA THR A 71 -22.03 7.51 8.97
C THR A 71 -22.33 6.25 8.17
N VAL A 72 -21.32 5.64 7.59
CA VAL A 72 -21.44 4.42 6.79
C VAL A 72 -21.27 3.16 7.64
N ILE A 73 -20.37 3.23 8.61
CA ILE A 73 -20.04 2.11 9.49
C ILE A 73 -20.29 2.54 10.93
N ALA A 74 -21.14 1.78 11.65
CA ALA A 74 -21.44 2.06 13.05
C ALA A 74 -20.15 2.14 13.89
N ALA A 75 -20.09 3.11 14.80
CA ALA A 75 -18.87 3.42 15.54
C ALA A 75 -18.33 2.23 16.37
N ASP A 76 -19.22 1.41 16.93
CA ASP A 76 -18.91 0.20 17.68
C ASP A 76 -18.38 -0.95 16.79
N LYS A 77 -18.76 -0.97 15.51
CA LYS A 77 -18.35 -2.00 14.53
C LYS A 77 -17.07 -1.63 13.80
N TRP A 78 -16.64 -0.37 13.83
CA TRP A 78 -15.50 0.14 13.07
C TRP A 78 -14.23 -0.68 13.23
N LYS A 79 -13.82 -0.96 14.46
CA LYS A 79 -12.57 -1.67 14.74
C LYS A 79 -12.54 -3.04 14.07
N ASN A 80 -13.58 -3.85 14.26
CA ASN A 80 -13.65 -5.19 13.70
C ASN A 80 -13.73 -5.18 12.18
N TRP A 81 -14.48 -4.22 11.61
CA TRP A 81 -14.57 -4.01 10.18
C TRP A 81 -13.21 -3.62 9.60
N TRP A 82 -12.56 -2.63 10.20
CA TRP A 82 -11.27 -2.13 9.73
C TRP A 82 -10.16 -3.19 9.77
N ASP A 83 -10.08 -3.98 10.82
CA ASP A 83 -9.08 -5.05 10.94
C ASP A 83 -9.21 -6.07 9.78
N LYS A 84 -10.44 -6.45 9.41
CA LYS A 84 -10.71 -7.34 8.26
C LYS A 84 -10.35 -6.68 6.93
N VAL A 85 -10.84 -5.48 6.70
CA VAL A 85 -10.65 -4.75 5.44
C VAL A 85 -9.17 -4.42 5.23
N ARG A 86 -8.47 -4.01 6.26
CA ARG A 86 -7.03 -3.75 6.20
C ARG A 86 -6.23 -4.97 5.74
N ALA A 87 -6.61 -6.18 6.15
CA ALA A 87 -5.98 -7.41 5.67
C ALA A 87 -6.27 -7.65 4.18
N MET A 88 -7.52 -7.40 3.73
CA MET A 88 -7.91 -7.50 2.33
C MET A 88 -7.17 -6.49 1.45
N LEU A 89 -7.06 -5.23 1.89
CA LEU A 89 -6.35 -4.18 1.17
C LEU A 89 -4.87 -4.50 0.99
N ARG A 90 -4.22 -5.08 2.01
CA ARG A 90 -2.80 -5.50 1.91
C ARG A 90 -2.57 -6.57 0.85
N SER A 91 -3.54 -7.42 0.60
CA SER A 91 -3.45 -8.45 -0.44
C SER A 91 -3.88 -7.96 -1.82
N ASN A 92 -4.43 -6.73 -1.91
CA ASN A 92 -4.93 -6.16 -3.16
C ASN A 92 -3.89 -5.21 -3.77
N VAL A 93 -3.43 -5.54 -4.97
CA VAL A 93 -2.37 -4.81 -5.70
C VAL A 93 -2.75 -3.37 -6.08
N GLN A 94 -4.03 -3.02 -6.05
CA GLN A 94 -4.48 -1.67 -6.34
C GLN A 94 -4.19 -0.68 -5.22
N PHE A 95 -3.94 -1.17 -4.00
CA PHE A 95 -3.71 -0.33 -2.84
C PHE A 95 -2.26 -0.40 -2.37
N MET A 96 -1.69 0.75 -2.09
CA MET A 96 -0.44 0.89 -1.37
C MET A 96 -0.78 1.19 0.09
N MET A 97 -0.43 0.25 0.98
CA MET A 97 -0.73 0.37 2.41
C MET A 97 0.41 1.04 3.18
N PRO A 98 0.08 1.88 4.18
CA PRO A 98 1.09 2.52 5.01
C PRO A 98 1.90 1.50 5.81
N THR A 99 3.20 1.73 5.88
CA THR A 99 4.14 0.97 6.71
C THR A 99 4.45 1.68 8.03
N ARG A 100 4.24 3.00 8.07
CA ARG A 100 4.48 3.85 9.24
C ARG A 100 3.22 4.62 9.63
N LYS A 101 3.18 5.06 10.89
CA LYS A 101 2.11 5.96 11.37
C LYS A 101 2.17 7.29 10.62
N GLY A 102 1.01 7.78 10.18
CA GLY A 102 0.87 9.03 9.44
C GLY A 102 1.05 8.92 7.93
N GLU A 103 1.52 7.78 7.41
CA GLU A 103 1.53 7.51 5.97
C GLU A 103 0.11 7.29 5.45
N ARG A 104 -0.04 7.44 4.14
CA ARG A 104 -1.33 7.38 3.46
C ARG A 104 -1.58 6.01 2.85
N ILE A 105 -2.84 5.60 2.84
CA ILE A 105 -3.36 4.57 1.95
C ILE A 105 -3.51 5.24 0.60
N THR A 106 -2.93 4.70 -0.45
CA THR A 106 -2.98 5.28 -1.79
C THR A 106 -3.52 4.28 -2.79
N LEU A 107 -4.44 4.72 -3.64
CA LEU A 107 -4.92 3.95 -4.78
C LEU A 107 -3.93 4.13 -5.95
N ARG A 108 -3.47 3.03 -6.54
CA ARG A 108 -2.56 3.07 -7.69
C ARG A 108 -3.31 3.54 -8.94
N ALA A 109 -2.67 4.39 -9.73
CA ALA A 109 -3.25 4.88 -10.97
C ALA A 109 -3.40 3.78 -12.04
N ASN A 110 -2.50 2.80 -12.01
CA ASN A 110 -2.51 1.66 -12.94
C ASN A 110 -2.67 0.35 -12.17
N ILE A 111 -3.36 -0.61 -12.77
CA ILE A 111 -3.41 -1.98 -12.25
C ILE A 111 -2.02 -2.59 -12.52
N LEU A 112 -1.25 -2.75 -11.45
CA LEU A 112 0.04 -3.43 -11.49
C LEU A 112 -0.15 -4.91 -11.17
N SER A 113 0.72 -5.72 -11.70
CA SER A 113 0.86 -7.09 -11.23
C SER A 113 1.36 -7.11 -9.77
N ARG A 114 1.23 -8.26 -9.10
CA ARG A 114 1.71 -8.37 -7.70
C ARG A 114 3.21 -8.18 -7.59
N ALA A 115 3.97 -8.66 -8.57
CA ALA A 115 5.42 -8.51 -8.60
C ALA A 115 5.84 -7.05 -8.87
N GLN A 116 5.16 -6.39 -9.82
CA GLN A 116 5.37 -4.97 -10.08
C GLN A 116 4.99 -4.10 -8.89
N ALA A 117 3.87 -4.42 -8.23
CA ALA A 117 3.44 -3.73 -7.02
C ALA A 117 4.47 -3.88 -5.89
N ALA A 118 5.00 -5.09 -5.69
CA ALA A 118 6.03 -5.35 -4.70
C ALA A 118 7.32 -4.57 -4.98
N LEU A 119 7.75 -4.51 -6.24
CA LEU A 119 8.91 -3.71 -6.66
C LEU A 119 8.67 -2.21 -6.42
N GLU A 120 7.49 -1.71 -6.73
CA GLU A 120 7.14 -0.30 -6.50
C GLU A 120 7.13 0.03 -5.00
N ASP A 121 6.51 -0.82 -4.16
CA ASP A 121 6.46 -0.65 -2.71
C ASP A 121 7.86 -0.72 -2.09
N TYR A 122 8.71 -1.64 -2.58
CA TYR A 122 10.10 -1.76 -2.19
C TYR A 122 10.90 -0.49 -2.48
N ASN A 123 10.76 0.04 -3.71
CA ASN A 123 11.48 1.26 -4.13
C ASN A 123 11.00 2.51 -3.39
N LYS A 124 9.73 2.58 -2.98
CA LYS A 124 9.15 3.70 -2.21
C LYS A 124 9.38 3.58 -0.70
N ALA A 125 9.82 2.42 -0.22
CA ALA A 125 10.08 2.21 1.20
C ALA A 125 11.20 3.15 1.70
N ALA A 126 10.94 3.83 2.81
CA ALA A 126 11.76 4.95 3.27
C ALA A 126 13.11 4.53 3.87
N ASP A 127 13.24 3.28 4.34
CA ASP A 127 14.45 2.74 4.95
C ASP A 127 14.54 1.22 4.80
N LEU A 128 15.69 0.63 5.13
CA LEU A 128 15.92 -0.81 5.01
C LEU A 128 14.94 -1.64 5.84
N LYS A 129 14.53 -1.16 7.01
CA LYS A 129 13.55 -1.86 7.85
C LYS A 129 12.16 -1.89 7.21
N ALA A 130 11.76 -0.82 6.54
CA ALA A 130 10.51 -0.80 5.76
C ALA A 130 10.61 -1.72 4.53
N LYS A 131 11.77 -1.77 3.87
CA LYS A 131 12.06 -2.67 2.74
C LYS A 131 11.97 -4.14 3.14
N VAL A 132 12.54 -4.52 4.28
CA VAL A 132 12.41 -5.88 4.85
C VAL A 132 10.93 -6.25 5.03
N ARG A 133 10.13 -5.35 5.62
CA ARG A 133 8.69 -5.61 5.82
C ARG A 133 7.91 -5.79 4.52
N VAL A 134 8.29 -5.06 3.47
CA VAL A 134 7.67 -5.23 2.14
C VAL A 134 7.94 -6.63 1.63
N LEU A 135 9.19 -7.11 1.70
CA LEU A 135 9.58 -8.43 1.23
C LEU A 135 8.96 -9.56 2.07
N ASP A 136 8.97 -9.43 3.40
CA ASP A 136 8.39 -10.41 4.31
C ASP A 136 6.86 -10.57 4.11
N GLY A 137 6.20 -9.50 3.66
CA GLY A 137 4.77 -9.50 3.32
C GLY A 137 4.42 -10.13 1.98
N ILE A 138 5.39 -10.48 1.13
CA ILE A 138 5.16 -11.01 -0.20
C ILE A 138 4.76 -12.49 -0.12
N LYS A 139 3.57 -12.81 -0.65
CA LYS A 139 3.19 -14.22 -0.89
C LYS A 139 3.91 -14.73 -2.14
N MET A 140 4.91 -15.57 -1.96
CA MET A 140 5.78 -16.09 -3.02
C MET A 140 5.00 -16.65 -4.22
N GLU A 141 3.97 -17.48 -3.99
CA GLU A 141 3.15 -18.10 -5.03
C GLU A 141 2.51 -17.08 -5.99
N ALA A 142 2.20 -15.90 -5.44
CA ALA A 142 1.53 -14.84 -6.21
C ALA A 142 2.48 -14.00 -7.07
N VAL A 143 3.78 -14.02 -6.75
CA VAL A 143 4.82 -13.24 -7.42
C VAL A 143 5.51 -14.04 -8.52
N MET A 144 5.53 -15.37 -8.37
CA MET A 144 6.22 -16.30 -9.28
C MET A 144 5.65 -16.34 -10.71
N ALA A 145 4.45 -15.79 -10.95
CA ALA A 145 3.84 -15.74 -12.28
C ALA A 145 4.53 -14.76 -13.24
N GLU A 146 5.43 -13.89 -12.73
CA GLU A 146 6.06 -12.80 -13.50
C GLU A 146 7.56 -12.71 -13.27
N PRO A 147 8.34 -13.58 -13.91
CA PRO A 147 9.79 -13.71 -13.69
C PRO A 147 10.56 -12.39 -13.87
N ASP A 148 10.20 -11.57 -14.87
CA ASP A 148 10.91 -10.31 -15.16
C ASP A 148 10.75 -9.28 -14.04
N ALA A 149 9.55 -9.12 -13.51
CA ALA A 149 9.31 -8.20 -12.39
C ALA A 149 10.00 -8.68 -11.10
N VAL A 150 10.01 -10.01 -10.87
CA VAL A 150 10.73 -10.60 -9.72
C VAL A 150 12.24 -10.43 -9.88
N ASN A 151 12.77 -10.61 -11.08
CA ASN A 151 14.20 -10.37 -11.36
C ASN A 151 14.59 -8.89 -11.13
N ALA A 152 13.70 -7.96 -11.48
CA ALA A 152 13.92 -6.54 -11.18
C ALA A 152 13.92 -6.28 -9.66
N LEU A 153 13.02 -6.93 -8.91
CA LEU A 153 12.98 -6.85 -7.45
C LEU A 153 14.26 -7.44 -6.83
N ILE A 154 14.70 -8.62 -7.26
CA ILE A 154 15.96 -9.23 -6.81
C ILE A 154 17.13 -8.28 -7.02
N ARG A 155 17.25 -7.65 -8.19
CA ARG A 155 18.33 -6.68 -8.46
C ARG A 155 18.26 -5.46 -7.55
N ALA A 156 17.05 -4.94 -7.27
CA ALA A 156 16.88 -3.80 -6.35
C ALA A 156 17.31 -4.17 -4.93
N VAL A 157 16.92 -5.36 -4.45
CA VAL A 157 17.34 -5.87 -3.12
C VAL A 157 18.84 -6.10 -3.08
N ASP A 158 19.43 -6.69 -4.10
CA ASP A 158 20.89 -6.94 -4.15
C ASP A 158 21.69 -5.63 -4.14
N ALA A 159 21.20 -4.59 -4.79
CA ALA A 159 21.81 -3.27 -4.73
C ALA A 159 21.84 -2.68 -3.31
N ASP A 160 20.74 -2.82 -2.56
CA ASP A 160 20.68 -2.39 -1.16
C ASP A 160 21.59 -3.24 -0.25
N VAL A 161 21.66 -4.54 -0.51
CA VAL A 161 22.56 -5.45 0.22
C VAL A 161 24.04 -5.07 0.00
N ARG A 162 24.44 -4.72 -1.23
CA ARG A 162 25.80 -4.27 -1.55
C ARG A 162 26.14 -2.91 -0.93
N ASN A 163 25.16 -2.01 -0.88
CA ASN A 163 25.35 -0.63 -0.40
C ASN A 163 25.07 -0.46 1.09
N GLY A 164 24.56 -1.50 1.75
CA GLY A 164 24.20 -1.49 3.16
C GLY A 164 25.46 -1.39 4.03
N GLY A 165 25.50 -0.37 4.90
CA GLY A 165 26.61 -0.16 5.82
C GLY A 165 26.49 -0.99 7.10
N SER A 166 27.58 -1.06 7.87
CA SER A 166 27.69 -1.79 9.16
C SER A 166 26.64 -1.37 10.20
N LEU A 167 26.18 -0.12 10.16
CA LEU A 167 25.15 0.40 11.08
C LEU A 167 23.77 -0.25 10.88
N ALA A 168 23.51 -0.87 9.73
CA ALA A 168 22.26 -1.52 9.39
C ALA A 168 22.45 -3.02 9.11
N LEU A 169 23.50 -3.64 9.65
CA LEU A 169 23.90 -5.01 9.33
C LEU A 169 22.77 -6.02 9.50
N GLN A 170 21.95 -5.91 10.55
CA GLN A 170 20.79 -6.79 10.74
C GLN A 170 19.83 -6.74 9.55
N GLN A 171 19.42 -5.54 9.12
CA GLN A 171 18.51 -5.35 8.00
C GLN A 171 19.13 -5.81 6.68
N VAL A 172 20.42 -5.59 6.49
CA VAL A 172 21.17 -6.05 5.31
C VAL A 172 21.18 -7.58 5.24
N LEU A 173 21.40 -8.27 6.35
CA LEU A 173 21.36 -9.73 6.42
C LEU A 173 19.94 -10.26 6.19
N GLU A 174 18.91 -9.64 6.78
CA GLU A 174 17.51 -9.99 6.53
C GLU A 174 17.15 -9.84 5.05
N LEU A 175 17.55 -8.73 4.41
CA LEU A 175 17.35 -8.52 2.97
C LEU A 175 18.08 -9.57 2.11
N ALA A 176 19.30 -9.92 2.48
CA ALA A 176 20.08 -10.93 1.75
C ALA A 176 19.42 -12.32 1.81
N VAL A 177 18.89 -12.72 2.99
CA VAL A 177 18.17 -13.98 3.15
C VAL A 177 16.89 -13.97 2.31
N LEU A 178 16.06 -12.93 2.40
CA LEU A 178 14.82 -12.81 1.64
C LEU A 178 15.08 -12.78 0.12
N ARG A 179 16.18 -12.13 -0.34
CA ARG A 179 16.62 -12.19 -1.74
C ARG A 179 16.96 -13.60 -2.15
N ASP A 180 17.72 -14.34 -1.33
CA ASP A 180 18.15 -15.69 -1.65
C ASP A 180 16.94 -16.66 -1.71
N ASP A 181 15.94 -16.46 -0.86
CA ASP A 181 14.67 -17.18 -0.91
C ASP A 181 13.89 -16.90 -2.21
N LEU A 182 13.86 -15.63 -2.67
CA LEU A 182 13.29 -15.27 -3.98
C LEU A 182 14.03 -15.97 -5.13
N ILE A 183 15.37 -15.94 -5.13
CA ILE A 183 16.21 -16.59 -6.13
C ILE A 183 15.97 -18.11 -6.16
N ALA A 184 15.96 -18.74 -5.00
CA ALA A 184 15.71 -20.16 -4.87
C ALA A 184 14.32 -20.57 -5.39
N SER A 185 13.32 -19.77 -5.08
CA SER A 185 11.94 -20.01 -5.52
C SER A 185 11.78 -19.92 -7.03
N LEU A 186 12.48 -19.00 -7.69
CA LEU A 186 12.51 -18.86 -9.16
C LEU A 186 13.35 -19.94 -9.85
N LYS A 187 14.14 -20.70 -9.11
CA LYS A 187 15.19 -21.57 -9.67
C LYS A 187 16.10 -20.82 -10.66
N ASN A 188 16.29 -19.51 -10.42
CA ASN A 188 17.05 -18.65 -11.31
C ASN A 188 18.53 -18.75 -11.00
N THR A 189 19.22 -19.56 -11.79
CA THR A 189 20.65 -19.80 -11.64
C THR A 189 21.51 -18.59 -12.01
N GLU A 190 21.05 -17.68 -12.85
CA GLU A 190 21.80 -16.48 -13.21
C GLU A 190 21.78 -15.44 -12.10
N ALA A 191 20.60 -15.12 -11.56
CA ALA A 191 20.49 -14.23 -10.42
C ALA A 191 21.27 -14.74 -9.20
N ALA A 192 21.31 -16.06 -9.00
CA ALA A 192 22.11 -16.67 -7.94
C ALA A 192 23.62 -16.47 -8.11
N LYS A 193 24.12 -16.44 -9.35
CA LYS A 193 25.55 -16.20 -9.64
C LYS A 193 25.95 -14.73 -9.48
N GLU A 194 25.04 -13.81 -9.76
CA GLU A 194 25.26 -12.37 -9.70
C GLU A 194 25.05 -11.78 -8.30
N ALA A 195 24.27 -12.47 -7.45
CA ALA A 195 23.94 -12.02 -6.13
C ALA A 195 25.17 -11.84 -5.22
N TYR A 196 25.22 -10.75 -4.48
CA TYR A 196 26.31 -10.49 -3.53
C TYR A 196 26.28 -11.53 -2.40
N PRO A 197 27.37 -12.31 -2.22
CA PRO A 197 27.34 -13.45 -1.31
C PRO A 197 27.15 -13.02 0.15
N LEU A 198 26.27 -13.73 0.86
CA LEU A 198 26.01 -13.53 2.28
C LEU A 198 27.31 -13.62 3.13
N ARG A 199 28.22 -14.53 2.76
CA ARG A 199 29.53 -14.68 3.36
C ARG A 199 30.36 -13.40 3.27
N SER A 200 30.35 -12.70 2.14
CA SER A 200 31.09 -11.46 1.95
C SER A 200 30.56 -10.32 2.81
N ILE A 201 29.24 -10.30 3.10
CA ILE A 201 28.64 -9.33 4.03
C ILE A 201 29.18 -9.56 5.44
N VAL A 202 29.23 -10.83 5.86
CA VAL A 202 29.71 -11.21 7.20
C VAL A 202 31.20 -10.90 7.34
N GLU A 203 32.03 -11.30 6.36
CA GLU A 203 33.46 -11.06 6.36
C GLU A 203 33.82 -9.56 6.39
N ALA A 204 33.07 -8.72 5.67
CA ALA A 204 33.27 -7.27 5.67
C ALA A 204 32.92 -6.57 6.98
N ASN A 205 32.16 -7.22 7.88
CA ASN A 205 31.65 -6.61 9.12
C ASN A 205 32.19 -7.26 10.42
N ILE A 206 32.96 -8.35 10.32
CA ILE A 206 33.57 -9.04 11.48
C ILE A 206 35.08 -8.70 11.60
N GLY A 207 35.68 -8.08 10.59
CA GLY A 207 37.04 -7.54 10.64
C GLY A 207 37.03 -6.14 11.17
#